data_3239415a886c75272592ba8e8b8edc51
#
_entry.id   3239415a886c75272592ba8e8b8edc51
#
_cell.length_a   1.000
_cell.length_b   1.000
_cell.length_c   1.000
_cell.angle_alpha   90.00
_cell.angle_beta   90.00
_cell.angle_gamma   90.00
#
_symmetry.space_group_name_H-M   'P 1'
#
loop_
_entity.id
_entity.type
_entity.pdbx_description
1 polymer ?
#
loop_
_entity_poly.entity_id
_entity_poly.type
_entity_poly.pdbx_seq_one_letter_code
_entity_poly.pdbx_strand_id
1 'polypeptide(L)'
;AVRKAAPVAKVENFRFDPNDVSVEDLCRLGFTLKQAESIEKYRRSGGRFRRKEDFKRSYVVSDSIYRRLEKYIDIPLVDLNAADSADFDGLPGIGGWFASKMLEHRKALGGYSYKEQLMDIYRFDQEKFDGLSDLIVVDPATVTPYPLWSLPADSLRMHPYIADYETARAIVLFRDNNPEELWTIEELRKAGILTEDAASRFSRCILK
;
A
#
# COMPACT_ATOMS: atom_id res chain seq x y z
N ALA A 1 -18.20 18.07 -53.41
CA ALA A 1 -17.01 18.23 -52.55
C ALA A 1 -16.80 16.94 -51.78
N VAL A 2 -15.80 16.14 -52.17
CA VAL A 2 -15.41 14.90 -51.47
C VAL A 2 -14.71 15.34 -50.20
N ARG A 3 -15.32 15.06 -49.04
CA ARG A 3 -14.64 15.19 -47.74
C ARG A 3 -13.46 14.20 -47.73
N LYS A 4 -12.24 14.71 -47.83
CA LYS A 4 -11.04 13.91 -47.53
C LYS A 4 -11.21 13.36 -46.13
N ALA A 5 -11.28 12.02 -45.99
CA ALA A 5 -11.20 11.37 -44.71
C ALA A 5 -9.86 11.76 -44.04
N ALA A 6 -9.94 12.27 -42.83
CA ALA A 6 -8.74 12.52 -42.03
C ALA A 6 -7.92 11.20 -41.92
N PRO A 7 -6.59 11.25 -41.92
CA PRO A 7 -5.78 10.05 -41.78
C PRO A 7 -6.19 9.35 -40.51
N VAL A 8 -6.53 8.07 -40.62
CA VAL A 8 -6.80 7.19 -39.46
C VAL A 8 -5.50 7.16 -38.66
N ALA A 9 -5.48 7.82 -37.50
CA ALA A 9 -4.34 7.80 -36.62
C ALA A 9 -4.01 6.35 -36.30
N LYS A 10 -2.74 5.96 -36.49
CA LYS A 10 -2.27 4.61 -36.23
C LYS A 10 -2.47 4.32 -34.74
N VAL A 11 -3.34 3.37 -34.41
CA VAL A 11 -3.59 2.96 -33.02
C VAL A 11 -2.34 2.27 -32.49
N GLU A 12 -1.89 2.75 -31.35
CA GLU A 12 -0.71 2.24 -30.65
C GLU A 12 -1.09 1.42 -29.42
N ASN A 13 -0.16 0.64 -28.90
CA ASN A 13 -0.30 -0.09 -27.64
C ASN A 13 0.97 0.09 -26.82
N PHE A 14 0.86 0.74 -25.68
CA PHE A 14 1.94 0.95 -24.71
C PHE A 14 1.39 0.90 -23.29
N ARG A 15 2.26 0.70 -22.29
CA ARG A 15 1.85 0.70 -20.88
C ARG A 15 1.38 2.09 -20.47
N PHE A 16 0.29 2.13 -19.70
CA PHE A 16 -0.28 3.37 -19.19
C PHE A 16 -1.03 3.14 -17.88
N ASP A 17 -0.98 4.15 -17.01
CA ASP A 17 -1.89 4.26 -15.87
C ASP A 17 -3.13 5.06 -16.31
N PRO A 18 -4.35 4.50 -16.24
CA PRO A 18 -5.57 5.22 -16.58
C PRO A 18 -5.82 6.44 -15.68
N ASN A 19 -5.13 6.57 -14.54
CA ASN A 19 -5.23 7.72 -13.65
C ASN A 19 -4.33 8.89 -14.04
N ASP A 20 -3.29 8.66 -14.87
CA ASP A 20 -2.28 9.68 -15.19
C ASP A 20 -2.13 9.93 -16.69
N VAL A 21 -2.43 8.96 -17.53
CA VAL A 21 -2.28 9.04 -18.99
C VAL A 21 -2.93 10.31 -19.56
N SER A 22 -2.22 10.99 -20.49
CA SER A 22 -2.71 12.22 -21.13
C SER A 22 -3.90 11.96 -22.09
N VAL A 23 -4.69 13.01 -22.38
CA VAL A 23 -5.77 12.95 -23.40
C VAL A 23 -5.19 12.58 -24.76
N GLU A 24 -4.02 13.13 -25.12
CA GLU A 24 -3.33 12.82 -26.37
C GLU A 24 -2.94 11.34 -26.45
N ASP A 25 -2.36 10.79 -25.39
CA ASP A 25 -1.96 9.38 -25.31
C ASP A 25 -3.17 8.45 -25.32
N LEU A 26 -4.29 8.83 -24.68
CA LEU A 26 -5.53 8.10 -24.80
C LEU A 26 -6.01 8.05 -26.26
N CYS A 27 -5.88 9.15 -27.01
CA CYS A 27 -6.19 9.16 -28.43
C CYS A 27 -5.24 8.24 -29.22
N ARG A 28 -3.95 8.21 -28.91
CA ARG A 28 -2.98 7.26 -29.50
C ARG A 28 -3.33 5.81 -29.16
N LEU A 29 -3.86 5.55 -27.96
CA LEU A 29 -4.39 4.25 -27.55
C LEU A 29 -5.73 3.89 -28.23
N GLY A 30 -6.24 4.74 -29.13
CA GLY A 30 -7.43 4.47 -29.95
C GLY A 30 -8.76 4.93 -29.37
N PHE A 31 -8.75 5.77 -28.32
CA PHE A 31 -9.95 6.49 -27.88
C PHE A 31 -10.22 7.67 -28.80
N THR A 32 -11.48 8.00 -28.98
CA THR A 32 -11.86 9.30 -29.59
C THR A 32 -11.54 10.42 -28.60
N LEU A 33 -11.33 11.65 -29.12
CA LEU A 33 -11.10 12.80 -28.26
C LEU A 33 -12.18 12.95 -27.18
N LYS A 34 -13.46 12.79 -27.56
CA LYS A 34 -14.59 12.87 -26.63
C LYS A 34 -14.52 11.82 -25.51
N GLN A 35 -14.08 10.59 -25.82
CA GLN A 35 -13.89 9.54 -24.83
C GLN A 35 -12.71 9.87 -23.88
N ALA A 36 -11.59 10.33 -24.43
CA ALA A 36 -10.42 10.72 -23.68
C ALA A 36 -10.71 11.89 -22.71
N GLU A 37 -11.40 12.94 -23.21
CA GLU A 37 -11.87 14.05 -22.38
C GLU A 37 -12.86 13.62 -21.29
N SER A 38 -13.68 12.61 -21.53
CA SER A 38 -14.59 12.07 -20.53
C SER A 38 -13.85 11.33 -19.41
N ILE A 39 -12.77 10.61 -19.73
CA ILE A 39 -11.89 9.99 -18.74
C ILE A 39 -11.20 11.07 -17.90
N GLU A 40 -10.66 12.10 -18.56
CA GLU A 40 -10.02 13.20 -17.85
C GLU A 40 -11.02 13.95 -16.93
N LYS A 41 -12.23 14.22 -17.40
CA LYS A 41 -13.29 14.83 -16.59
C LYS A 41 -13.63 14.00 -15.37
N TYR A 42 -13.73 12.66 -15.51
CA TYR A 42 -13.95 11.75 -14.40
C TYR A 42 -12.84 11.88 -13.35
N ARG A 43 -11.57 11.88 -13.76
CA ARG A 43 -10.40 12.06 -12.86
C ARG A 43 -10.43 13.42 -12.16
N ARG A 44 -10.68 14.51 -12.89
CA ARG A 44 -10.79 15.87 -12.33
C ARG A 44 -11.92 16.03 -11.32
N SER A 45 -12.94 15.18 -11.40
CA SER A 45 -14.04 15.12 -10.42
C SER A 45 -13.73 14.24 -9.19
N GLY A 46 -12.46 13.82 -9.01
CA GLY A 46 -12.04 12.96 -7.91
C GLY A 46 -12.21 11.46 -8.19
N GLY A 47 -12.64 11.09 -9.41
CA GLY A 47 -12.74 9.69 -9.81
C GLY A 47 -11.36 9.05 -9.98
N ARG A 48 -11.22 7.80 -9.53
CA ARG A 48 -10.00 7.00 -9.69
C ARG A 48 -10.34 5.59 -10.16
N PHE A 49 -9.48 5.03 -10.98
CA PHE A 49 -9.49 3.63 -11.37
C PHE A 49 -8.51 2.89 -10.45
N ARG A 50 -9.02 2.08 -9.54
CA ARG A 50 -8.20 1.34 -8.58
C ARG A 50 -7.78 -0.01 -9.12
N ARG A 51 -8.64 -0.62 -9.94
CA ARG A 51 -8.43 -1.91 -10.59
C ARG A 51 -8.66 -1.79 -12.09
N LYS A 52 -8.13 -2.71 -12.87
CA LYS A 52 -8.38 -2.79 -14.32
C LYS A 52 -9.86 -2.90 -14.65
N GLU A 53 -10.61 -3.58 -13.78
CA GLU A 53 -12.06 -3.75 -13.88
C GLU A 53 -12.82 -2.43 -13.72
N ASP A 54 -12.30 -1.48 -12.94
CA ASP A 54 -12.91 -0.14 -12.82
C ASP A 54 -12.80 0.61 -14.15
N PHE A 55 -11.64 0.50 -14.82
CA PHE A 55 -11.47 1.07 -16.15
C PHE A 55 -12.38 0.40 -17.17
N LYS A 56 -12.53 -0.93 -17.13
CA LYS A 56 -13.46 -1.68 -17.95
C LYS A 56 -14.91 -1.23 -17.78
N ARG A 57 -15.34 -0.93 -16.56
CA ARG A 57 -16.71 -0.47 -16.25
C ARG A 57 -17.00 0.95 -16.70
N SER A 58 -15.99 1.72 -17.08
CA SER A 58 -16.19 3.07 -17.58
C SER A 58 -17.01 3.03 -18.88
N TYR A 59 -18.10 3.79 -18.95
CA TYR A 59 -19.04 3.81 -20.07
C TYR A 59 -18.41 4.22 -21.41
N VAL A 60 -17.24 4.84 -21.38
CA VAL A 60 -16.49 5.23 -22.58
C VAL A 60 -15.52 4.16 -23.06
N VAL A 61 -15.29 3.12 -22.28
CA VAL A 61 -14.37 2.03 -22.62
C VAL A 61 -15.17 0.87 -23.19
N SER A 62 -15.09 0.65 -24.51
CA SER A 62 -15.73 -0.50 -25.12
C SER A 62 -14.98 -1.79 -24.83
N ASP A 63 -15.70 -2.94 -24.87
CA ASP A 63 -15.09 -4.27 -24.67
C ASP A 63 -13.93 -4.54 -25.62
N SER A 64 -14.02 -4.05 -26.88
CA SER A 64 -12.97 -4.22 -27.88
C SER A 64 -11.69 -3.45 -27.52
N ILE A 65 -11.84 -2.19 -27.04
CA ILE A 65 -10.73 -1.39 -26.55
C ILE A 65 -10.12 -2.02 -25.32
N TYR A 66 -10.95 -2.41 -24.34
CA TYR A 66 -10.47 -3.04 -23.10
C TYR A 66 -9.66 -4.31 -23.37
N ARG A 67 -10.21 -5.29 -24.12
CA ARG A 67 -9.50 -6.55 -24.43
C ARG A 67 -8.14 -6.32 -25.09
N ARG A 68 -8.01 -5.29 -25.91
CA ARG A 68 -6.74 -4.92 -26.55
C ARG A 68 -5.75 -4.29 -25.56
N LEU A 69 -6.24 -3.47 -24.63
CA LEU A 69 -5.43 -2.65 -23.72
C LEU A 69 -5.18 -3.29 -22.34
N GLU A 70 -5.94 -4.31 -21.93
CA GLU A 70 -5.90 -4.90 -20.59
C GLU A 70 -4.50 -5.24 -20.10
N LYS A 71 -3.66 -5.83 -20.98
CA LYS A 71 -2.28 -6.19 -20.64
C LYS A 71 -1.32 -5.00 -20.54
N TYR A 72 -1.75 -3.85 -21.01
CA TYR A 72 -0.98 -2.60 -20.99
C TYR A 72 -1.42 -1.66 -19.87
N ILE A 73 -2.55 -1.94 -19.21
CA ILE A 73 -3.00 -1.19 -18.04
C ILE A 73 -2.07 -1.52 -16.88
N ASP A 74 -1.45 -0.47 -16.33
CA ASP A 74 -0.51 -0.53 -15.22
C ASP A 74 -0.91 0.49 -14.16
N ILE A 75 -1.64 0.05 -13.15
CA ILE A 75 -2.11 0.88 -12.04
C ILE A 75 -1.18 0.58 -10.86
N PRO A 76 -0.39 1.57 -10.40
CA PRO A 76 0.51 1.37 -9.28
C PRO A 76 -0.24 0.98 -8.01
N LEU A 77 0.32 0.02 -7.26
CA LEU A 77 -0.16 -0.29 -5.92
C LEU A 77 0.27 0.80 -4.95
N VAL A 78 -0.55 1.02 -3.92
CA VAL A 78 -0.23 1.97 -2.84
C VAL A 78 0.77 1.32 -1.88
N ASP A 79 2.00 1.81 -1.85
CA ASP A 79 2.99 1.34 -0.89
C ASP A 79 2.70 1.90 0.50
N LEU A 80 2.46 1.00 1.47
CA LEU A 80 2.11 1.37 2.84
C LEU A 80 3.18 2.25 3.52
N ASN A 81 4.44 2.15 3.11
CA ASN A 81 5.53 2.92 3.70
C ASN A 81 5.77 4.28 3.02
N ALA A 82 5.45 4.41 1.73
CA ALA A 82 5.63 5.64 0.96
C ALA A 82 4.37 6.52 0.90
N ALA A 83 3.18 5.91 1.01
CA ALA A 83 1.89 6.58 0.85
C ALA A 83 1.67 7.73 1.84
N ASP A 84 1.02 8.79 1.39
CA ASP A 84 0.53 9.88 2.22
C ASP A 84 -0.95 9.69 2.64
N SER A 85 -1.52 10.68 3.32
CA SER A 85 -2.91 10.63 3.78
C SER A 85 -3.92 10.58 2.62
N ALA A 86 -3.61 11.25 1.52
CA ALA A 86 -4.51 11.30 0.36
C ALA A 86 -4.48 9.96 -0.41
N ASP A 87 -3.33 9.31 -0.48
CA ASP A 87 -3.19 7.98 -1.06
C ASP A 87 -4.02 6.96 -0.29
N PHE A 88 -3.94 7.00 1.05
CA PHE A 88 -4.74 6.11 1.89
C PHE A 88 -6.23 6.40 1.80
N ASP A 89 -6.65 7.68 1.86
CA ASP A 89 -8.06 8.08 1.73
C ASP A 89 -8.65 7.67 0.36
N GLY A 90 -7.80 7.54 -0.65
CA GLY A 90 -8.15 7.03 -1.96
C GLY A 90 -8.48 5.52 -2.00
N LEU A 91 -8.16 4.74 -0.98
CA LEU A 91 -8.43 3.30 -0.93
C LEU A 91 -9.91 2.99 -0.62
N PRO A 92 -10.47 1.88 -1.12
CA PRO A 92 -11.86 1.50 -0.85
C PRO A 92 -12.11 1.32 0.65
N GLY A 93 -13.15 1.96 1.18
CA GLY A 93 -13.55 1.84 2.58
C GLY A 93 -12.60 2.51 3.58
N ILE A 94 -11.59 3.23 3.10
CA ILE A 94 -10.70 4.05 3.90
C ILE A 94 -11.15 5.50 3.76
N GLY A 95 -11.56 6.10 4.85
CA GLY A 95 -11.81 7.55 4.94
C GLY A 95 -10.71 8.20 5.78
N GLY A 96 -10.74 9.53 5.88
CA GLY A 96 -9.68 10.32 6.54
C GLY A 96 -9.33 9.85 7.95
N TRP A 97 -10.29 9.29 8.72
CA TRP A 97 -9.99 8.72 10.03
C TRP A 97 -9.07 7.49 9.94
N PHE A 98 -9.39 6.54 9.06
CA PHE A 98 -8.53 5.37 8.86
C PHE A 98 -7.20 5.74 8.25
N ALA A 99 -7.16 6.66 7.28
CA ALA A 99 -5.92 7.17 6.69
C ALA A 99 -4.99 7.74 7.78
N SER A 100 -5.53 8.54 8.72
CA SER A 100 -4.76 9.03 9.87
C SER A 100 -4.25 7.89 10.75
N LYS A 101 -5.10 6.89 11.05
CA LYS A 101 -4.71 5.74 11.88
C LYS A 101 -3.66 4.85 11.20
N MET A 102 -3.71 4.70 9.88
CA MET A 102 -2.67 4.00 9.13
C MET A 102 -1.32 4.72 9.23
N LEU A 103 -1.31 6.06 9.14
CA LEU A 103 -0.08 6.85 9.33
C LEU A 103 0.44 6.78 10.77
N GLU A 104 -0.42 6.89 11.77
CA GLU A 104 -0.05 6.76 13.18
C GLU A 104 0.53 5.36 13.46
N HIS A 105 -0.12 4.31 12.96
CA HIS A 105 0.31 2.93 13.14
C HIS A 105 1.66 2.66 12.45
N ARG A 106 1.83 3.17 11.21
CA ARG A 106 3.12 3.14 10.52
C ARG A 106 4.25 3.74 11.37
N LYS A 107 3.98 4.91 11.97
CA LYS A 107 4.95 5.57 12.83
C LYS A 107 5.28 4.74 14.08
N ALA A 108 4.27 4.14 14.71
CA ALA A 108 4.45 3.32 15.91
C ALA A 108 5.22 2.02 15.63
N LEU A 109 5.01 1.40 14.47
CA LEU A 109 5.74 0.23 14.00
C LEU A 109 7.18 0.53 13.58
N GLY A 110 7.50 1.80 13.29
CA GLY A 110 8.75 2.17 12.60
C GLY A 110 8.71 1.84 11.10
N GLY A 111 7.54 1.57 10.55
CA GLY A 111 7.26 1.15 9.19
C GLY A 111 6.53 -0.20 9.14
N TYR A 112 5.70 -0.38 8.11
CA TYR A 112 5.05 -1.66 7.85
C TYR A 112 6.06 -2.67 7.32
N SER A 113 6.08 -3.87 7.88
CA SER A 113 6.87 -5.01 7.39
C SER A 113 6.01 -5.94 6.53
N TYR A 114 4.70 -5.98 6.74
CA TYR A 114 3.73 -6.80 6.01
C TYR A 114 2.33 -6.17 6.08
N LYS A 115 1.48 -6.50 5.09
CA LYS A 115 0.17 -5.84 4.90
C LYS A 115 -0.81 -6.07 6.04
N GLU A 116 -0.82 -7.28 6.63
CA GLU A 116 -1.76 -7.69 7.65
C GLU A 116 -1.58 -6.90 8.97
N GLN A 117 -0.48 -6.13 9.12
CA GLN A 117 -0.32 -5.19 10.23
C GLN A 117 -1.42 -4.11 10.25
N LEU A 118 -2.12 -3.89 9.14
CA LEU A 118 -3.29 -3.02 9.10
C LEU A 118 -4.42 -3.52 10.01
N MET A 119 -4.55 -4.83 10.20
CA MET A 119 -5.57 -5.43 11.07
C MET A 119 -5.31 -5.19 12.57
N ASP A 120 -4.13 -4.71 12.94
CA ASP A 120 -3.84 -4.28 14.30
C ASP A 120 -4.49 -2.92 14.64
N ILE A 121 -4.95 -2.19 13.62
CA ILE A 121 -5.63 -0.91 13.78
C ILE A 121 -7.07 -1.15 14.28
N TYR A 122 -7.46 -0.46 15.33
CA TYR A 122 -8.80 -0.58 15.90
C TYR A 122 -9.90 -0.44 14.83
N ARG A 123 -10.82 -1.39 14.78
CA ARG A 123 -11.91 -1.48 13.78
C ARG A 123 -11.46 -1.71 12.33
N PHE A 124 -10.22 -2.06 12.11
CA PHE A 124 -9.77 -2.51 10.79
C PHE A 124 -9.97 -4.02 10.71
N ASP A 125 -11.13 -4.44 10.21
CA ASP A 125 -11.54 -5.84 10.16
C ASP A 125 -11.09 -6.55 8.87
N GLN A 126 -11.33 -7.87 8.82
CA GLN A 126 -10.98 -8.71 7.68
C GLN A 126 -11.69 -8.27 6.39
N GLU A 127 -12.96 -7.86 6.47
CA GLU A 127 -13.72 -7.41 5.29
C GLU A 127 -13.06 -6.18 4.66
N LYS A 128 -12.64 -5.23 5.48
CA LYS A 128 -11.95 -4.04 5.04
C LYS A 128 -10.58 -4.38 4.43
N PHE A 129 -9.82 -5.28 5.07
CA PHE A 129 -8.55 -5.76 4.55
C PHE A 129 -8.71 -6.44 3.20
N ASP A 130 -9.66 -7.36 3.04
CA ASP A 130 -9.93 -8.07 1.80
C ASP A 130 -10.34 -7.12 0.67
N GLY A 131 -11.06 -6.04 1.01
CA GLY A 131 -11.50 -5.02 0.05
C GLY A 131 -10.37 -4.22 -0.60
N LEU A 132 -9.18 -4.19 0.02
CA LEU A 132 -8.05 -3.37 -0.45
C LEU A 132 -6.70 -4.09 -0.53
N SER A 133 -6.59 -5.33 -0.07
CA SER A 133 -5.31 -6.06 0.03
C SER A 133 -4.59 -6.24 -1.31
N ASP A 134 -5.34 -6.28 -2.41
CA ASP A 134 -4.81 -6.35 -3.78
C ASP A 134 -4.37 -4.98 -4.34
N LEU A 135 -4.71 -3.89 -3.65
CA LEU A 135 -4.39 -2.51 -4.05
C LEU A 135 -3.19 -1.92 -3.31
N ILE A 136 -2.69 -2.63 -2.31
CA ILE A 136 -1.59 -2.17 -1.46
C ILE A 136 -0.37 -3.09 -1.58
N VAL A 137 0.78 -2.54 -1.26
CA VAL A 137 2.05 -3.26 -1.19
C VAL A 137 2.87 -2.78 0.00
N VAL A 138 3.74 -3.63 0.52
CA VAL A 138 4.91 -3.25 1.29
C VAL A 138 6.10 -3.51 0.38
N ASP A 139 6.65 -2.45 -0.21
CA ASP A 139 7.82 -2.57 -1.08
C ASP A 139 9.06 -2.83 -0.21
N PRO A 140 9.78 -3.96 -0.40
CA PRO A 140 11.00 -4.23 0.36
C PRO A 140 12.04 -3.11 0.28
N ALA A 141 12.06 -2.32 -0.79
CA ALA A 141 12.97 -1.19 -0.95
C ALA A 141 12.65 0.00 -0.03
N THR A 142 11.40 0.10 0.45
CA THR A 142 10.95 1.18 1.34
C THR A 142 10.93 0.78 2.81
N VAL A 143 11.13 -0.51 3.12
CA VAL A 143 11.12 -1.00 4.50
C VAL A 143 12.38 -0.56 5.24
N THR A 144 12.19 0.17 6.34
CA THR A 144 13.27 0.48 7.28
C THR A 144 13.27 -0.57 8.40
N PRO A 145 14.36 -1.33 8.58
CA PRO A 145 14.44 -2.31 9.67
C PRO A 145 14.22 -1.64 11.02
N TYR A 146 13.31 -2.18 11.83
CA TYR A 146 13.06 -1.66 13.18
C TYR A 146 14.26 -1.96 14.10
N PRO A 147 14.87 -0.96 14.74
CA PRO A 147 16.11 -1.14 15.48
C PRO A 147 15.87 -1.68 16.91
N LEU A 148 15.23 -2.86 17.02
CA LEU A 148 14.84 -3.51 18.27
C LEU A 148 16.01 -3.64 19.24
N TRP A 149 17.18 -4.01 18.73
CA TRP A 149 18.35 -4.34 19.54
C TRP A 149 19.23 -3.14 19.91
N SER A 150 18.86 -1.93 19.46
CA SER A 150 19.64 -0.72 19.76
C SER A 150 18.85 0.39 20.46
N LEU A 151 17.52 0.31 20.47
CA LEU A 151 16.67 1.34 21.08
C LEU A 151 16.67 1.24 22.62
N PRO A 152 16.54 2.38 23.33
CA PRO A 152 16.29 2.41 24.77
C PRO A 152 14.84 2.02 25.08
N ALA A 153 14.57 1.59 26.33
CA ALA A 153 13.26 1.13 26.77
C ALA A 153 12.12 2.14 26.53
N ASP A 154 12.40 3.46 26.70
CA ASP A 154 11.41 4.52 26.43
C ASP A 154 10.95 4.57 24.98
N SER A 155 11.82 4.23 24.02
CA SER A 155 11.48 4.15 22.62
C SER A 155 10.81 2.82 22.28
N LEU A 156 11.33 1.71 22.83
CA LEU A 156 10.78 0.37 22.59
C LEU A 156 9.32 0.24 23.03
N ARG A 157 8.93 0.82 24.18
CA ARG A 157 7.54 0.78 24.69
C ARG A 157 6.52 1.44 23.76
N MET A 158 6.98 2.21 22.78
CA MET A 158 6.09 2.85 21.79
C MET A 158 5.67 1.89 20.66
N HIS A 159 6.35 0.74 20.55
CA HIS A 159 6.02 -0.24 19.52
C HIS A 159 4.78 -1.05 19.92
N PRO A 160 3.78 -1.25 19.01
CA PRO A 160 2.51 -1.92 19.32
C PRO A 160 2.63 -3.34 19.87
N TYR A 161 3.73 -4.03 19.58
CA TYR A 161 3.96 -5.42 20.05
C TYR A 161 4.73 -5.50 21.37
N ILE A 162 5.07 -4.37 21.97
CA ILE A 162 5.69 -4.29 23.29
C ILE A 162 4.63 -3.79 24.27
N ALA A 163 4.17 -4.68 25.16
CA ALA A 163 2.97 -4.45 25.96
C ALA A 163 3.08 -3.22 26.88
N ASP A 164 4.29 -3.01 27.46
CA ASP A 164 4.50 -1.97 28.47
C ASP A 164 5.98 -1.63 28.62
N TYR A 165 6.29 -0.73 29.55
CA TYR A 165 7.66 -0.31 29.85
C TYR A 165 8.48 -1.43 30.48
N GLU A 166 7.89 -2.31 31.29
CA GLU A 166 8.60 -3.42 31.92
C GLU A 166 9.07 -4.44 30.87
N THR A 167 8.22 -4.73 29.89
CA THR A 167 8.60 -5.55 28.72
C THR A 167 9.75 -4.91 27.93
N ALA A 168 9.66 -3.60 27.64
CA ALA A 168 10.70 -2.85 26.96
C ALA A 168 12.03 -2.90 27.72
N ARG A 169 11.97 -2.70 29.05
CA ARG A 169 13.13 -2.78 29.93
C ARG A 169 13.73 -4.20 29.98
N ALA A 170 12.87 -5.21 30.00
CA ALA A 170 13.33 -6.60 29.99
C ALA A 170 14.07 -6.94 28.68
N ILE A 171 13.63 -6.41 27.53
CA ILE A 171 14.35 -6.57 26.26
C ILE A 171 15.74 -5.92 26.34
N VAL A 172 15.85 -4.71 26.89
CA VAL A 172 17.14 -4.04 27.07
C VAL A 172 18.06 -4.82 28.00
N LEU A 173 17.53 -5.28 29.13
CA LEU A 173 18.30 -6.10 30.07
C LEU A 173 18.75 -7.45 29.47
N PHE A 174 17.89 -8.06 28.65
CA PHE A 174 18.23 -9.29 27.94
C PHE A 174 19.40 -9.04 26.98
N ARG A 175 19.32 -8.01 26.18
CA ARG A 175 20.38 -7.57 25.26
C ARG A 175 21.71 -7.34 26.01
N ASP A 176 21.66 -6.57 27.10
CA ASP A 176 22.85 -6.14 27.82
C ASP A 176 23.53 -7.32 28.58
N ASN A 177 22.82 -8.41 28.84
CA ASN A 177 23.33 -9.58 29.60
C ASN A 177 23.54 -10.83 28.72
N ASN A 178 23.28 -10.78 27.42
CA ASN A 178 23.44 -11.95 26.55
C ASN A 178 24.25 -11.55 25.30
N PRO A 179 25.02 -12.48 24.72
CA PRO A 179 25.74 -12.24 23.48
C PRO A 179 24.79 -12.07 22.29
N GLU A 180 25.25 -11.37 21.23
CA GLU A 180 24.45 -11.03 20.06
C GLU A 180 23.84 -12.25 19.35
N GLU A 181 24.48 -13.41 19.42
CA GLU A 181 23.98 -14.67 18.84
C GLU A 181 22.62 -15.10 19.43
N LEU A 182 22.29 -14.62 20.63
CA LEU A 182 21.04 -14.88 21.33
C LEU A 182 20.00 -13.76 21.13
N TRP A 183 20.32 -12.68 20.42
CA TRP A 183 19.39 -11.59 20.18
C TRP A 183 18.37 -11.96 19.08
N THR A 184 17.47 -12.82 19.47
CA THR A 184 16.40 -13.30 18.60
C THR A 184 15.03 -13.19 19.28
N ILE A 185 13.99 -13.06 18.48
CA ILE A 185 12.60 -13.03 18.99
C ILE A 185 12.27 -14.33 19.72
N GLU A 186 12.78 -15.45 19.26
CA GLU A 186 12.56 -16.76 19.88
C GLU A 186 13.19 -16.84 21.29
N GLU A 187 14.37 -16.29 21.48
CA GLU A 187 15.00 -16.26 22.80
C GLU A 187 14.28 -15.31 23.77
N LEU A 188 13.76 -14.16 23.28
CA LEU A 188 12.89 -13.30 24.09
C LEU A 188 11.59 -14.01 24.50
N ARG A 189 11.02 -14.82 23.61
CA ARG A 189 9.84 -15.64 23.90
C ARG A 189 10.15 -16.72 24.95
N LYS A 190 11.24 -17.47 24.77
CA LYS A 190 11.69 -18.51 25.74
C LYS A 190 11.99 -17.93 27.12
N ALA A 191 12.54 -16.71 27.16
CA ALA A 191 12.79 -16.00 28.41
C ALA A 191 11.50 -15.44 29.06
N GLY A 192 10.33 -15.60 28.43
CA GLY A 192 9.06 -15.08 28.92
C GLY A 192 8.93 -13.57 28.86
N ILE A 193 9.79 -12.90 28.07
CA ILE A 193 9.77 -11.43 27.88
C ILE A 193 8.68 -11.02 26.88
N LEU A 194 8.53 -11.80 25.82
CA LEU A 194 7.45 -11.61 24.83
C LEU A 194 6.40 -12.73 24.97
N THR A 195 5.14 -12.36 24.84
CA THR A 195 4.06 -13.32 24.69
C THR A 195 4.17 -14.06 23.35
N GLU A 196 3.51 -15.22 23.22
CA GLU A 196 3.46 -16.00 21.98
C GLU A 196 2.94 -15.15 20.79
N ASP A 197 1.87 -14.36 21.02
CA ASP A 197 1.28 -13.48 20.01
C ASP A 197 2.27 -12.38 19.58
N ALA A 198 2.88 -11.67 20.54
CA ALA A 198 3.87 -10.65 20.25
C ALA A 198 5.09 -11.21 19.50
N ALA A 199 5.59 -12.36 19.92
CA ALA A 199 6.71 -13.03 19.26
C ALA A 199 6.35 -13.45 17.83
N SER A 200 5.17 -14.00 17.61
CA SER A 200 4.67 -14.38 16.28
C SER A 200 4.60 -13.17 15.33
N ARG A 201 4.12 -12.02 15.82
CA ARG A 201 4.05 -10.78 15.03
C ARG A 201 5.44 -10.21 14.73
N PHE A 202 6.31 -10.14 15.76
CA PHE A 202 7.67 -9.65 15.58
C PHE A 202 8.51 -10.52 14.65
N SER A 203 8.31 -11.85 14.64
CA SER A 203 9.07 -12.75 13.77
C SER A 203 8.86 -12.50 12.28
N ARG A 204 7.76 -11.80 11.92
CA ARG A 204 7.44 -11.37 10.56
C ARG A 204 7.97 -9.97 10.24
N CYS A 205 8.45 -9.22 11.25
CA CYS A 205 8.99 -7.88 11.07
C CYS A 205 10.43 -7.92 10.58
N ILE A 206 10.83 -6.89 9.83
CA ILE A 206 12.23 -6.67 9.48
C ILE A 206 12.88 -5.92 10.64
N LEU A 207 13.78 -6.61 11.35
CA LEU A 207 14.44 -6.12 12.56
C LEU A 207 15.93 -5.86 12.32
N LYS A 208 16.50 -4.95 13.14
CA LYS A 208 17.93 -4.63 13.17
C LYS A 208 18.40 -4.47 14.61
#